data_32f848ea7f48a18d3cb0bf62d3388f7f
#
_entry.id   32f848ea7f48a18d3cb0bf62d3388f7f
#
_cell.length_a   1.000
_cell.length_b   1.000
_cell.length_c   1.000
_cell.angle_alpha   90.00
_cell.angle_beta   90.00
_cell.angle_gamma   90.00
#
_symmetry.space_group_name_H-M   'P 1'
#
loop_
_entity.id
_entity.type
_entity.pdbx_description
1 polymer ?
#
loop_
_entity_poly.entity_id
_entity_poly.type
_entity_poly.pdbx_seq_one_letter_code
_entity_poly.pdbx_strand_id
1 'polypeptide(L)'
;MSREGQPDKAPVPHHALAARMREKGFSEGRLATAAGVDIKTVGRWVRGESLPQAVNARVAADALGCDPQALWPDLFPIMRPPGTGTVAVSVYGSRADVPVTVWTELFGGALEAIDILVYGGTFLFDGVARFPKLLTAATERGVAVRFIIGDPDSDAVAQRGEQEEIGSNLAGRCRMTLARLQPISGIAGLEIRTHATPLYTSMFRADDTLIANPHLYGAPASDNPALVIRRDDAPELWHDHQAAFERVWNTAHPIRTEI
;
A
#
# COMPACT_ATOMS: atom_id res chain seq x y z
N MET A 1 47.50 -10.76 -20.65
CA MET A 1 46.17 -10.18 -20.90
C MET A 1 46.00 -9.06 -19.90
N SER A 2 46.13 -7.84 -20.39
CA SER A 2 46.18 -6.60 -19.61
C SER A 2 44.79 -6.25 -19.09
N ARG A 3 44.65 -5.90 -17.80
CA ARG A 3 43.46 -5.30 -17.23
C ARG A 3 43.34 -3.87 -17.77
N GLU A 4 42.38 -3.63 -18.63
CA GLU A 4 41.99 -2.30 -19.02
C GLU A 4 41.44 -1.55 -17.78
N GLY A 5 42.12 -0.47 -17.42
CA GLY A 5 41.74 0.42 -16.33
C GLY A 5 40.47 1.18 -16.72
N GLN A 6 39.48 1.07 -15.86
CA GLN A 6 38.29 1.93 -15.90
C GLN A 6 38.76 3.39 -15.70
N PRO A 7 38.27 4.38 -16.51
CA PRO A 7 38.71 5.75 -16.37
C PRO A 7 38.31 6.29 -14.99
N ASP A 8 39.30 6.87 -14.32
CA ASP A 8 39.18 7.52 -13.00
C ASP A 8 38.16 8.67 -13.13
N LYS A 9 36.93 8.47 -12.66
CA LYS A 9 35.87 9.47 -12.74
C LYS A 9 36.19 10.56 -11.74
N ALA A 10 36.42 11.79 -12.21
CA ALA A 10 36.70 12.94 -11.36
C ALA A 10 35.70 13.03 -10.18
N PRO A 11 36.15 13.32 -8.96
CA PRO A 11 35.29 13.37 -7.78
C PRO A 11 34.20 14.43 -7.97
N VAL A 12 32.95 14.03 -7.74
CA VAL A 12 31.77 14.91 -7.81
C VAL A 12 31.50 15.42 -6.39
N PRO A 13 31.51 16.76 -6.17
CA PRO A 13 31.25 17.32 -4.85
C PRO A 13 29.91 16.85 -4.25
N HIS A 14 29.92 16.55 -2.97
CA HIS A 14 28.73 16.04 -2.27
C HIS A 14 27.80 17.19 -1.86
N HIS A 15 27.02 17.69 -2.83
CA HIS A 15 26.19 18.88 -2.67
C HIS A 15 25.15 18.74 -1.53
N ALA A 16 24.57 17.56 -1.33
CA ALA A 16 23.58 17.33 -0.28
C ALA A 16 24.18 17.46 1.14
N LEU A 17 25.38 16.89 1.36
CA LEU A 17 26.09 17.03 2.64
C LEU A 17 26.46 18.49 2.91
N ALA A 18 27.04 19.17 1.94
CA ALA A 18 27.43 20.58 2.08
C ALA A 18 26.21 21.50 2.34
N ALA A 19 25.09 21.24 1.69
CA ALA A 19 23.84 21.98 1.89
C ALA A 19 23.30 21.77 3.31
N ARG A 20 23.25 20.52 3.78
CA ARG A 20 22.73 20.18 5.10
C ARG A 20 23.61 20.72 6.22
N MET A 21 24.94 20.68 6.05
CA MET A 21 25.88 21.30 6.98
C MET A 21 25.62 22.80 7.12
N ARG A 22 25.44 23.51 6.00
CA ARG A 22 25.12 24.95 6.00
C ARG A 22 23.79 25.25 6.70
N GLU A 23 22.75 24.50 6.38
CA GLU A 23 21.42 24.63 6.99
C GLU A 23 21.49 24.49 8.52
N LYS A 24 22.28 23.55 9.01
CA LYS A 24 22.44 23.28 10.45
C LYS A 24 23.55 24.03 11.13
N GLY A 25 24.28 24.92 10.42
CA GLY A 25 25.39 25.68 10.95
C GLY A 25 26.59 24.85 11.41
N PHE A 26 26.84 23.72 10.69
CA PHE A 26 27.97 22.86 10.97
C PHE A 26 29.17 23.21 10.07
N SER A 27 30.33 23.41 10.70
CA SER A 27 31.63 23.42 10.01
C SER A 27 32.15 22.00 9.85
N GLU A 28 33.13 21.78 8.94
CA GLU A 28 33.79 20.48 8.80
C GLU A 28 34.39 19.99 10.13
N GLY A 29 35.01 20.88 10.90
CA GLY A 29 35.57 20.56 12.21
C GLY A 29 34.50 20.13 13.23
N ARG A 30 33.35 20.81 13.26
CA ARG A 30 32.25 20.46 14.16
C ARG A 30 31.64 19.10 13.79
N LEU A 31 31.49 18.81 12.49
CA LEU A 31 31.01 17.52 12.04
C LEU A 31 32.03 16.40 12.29
N ALA A 32 33.33 16.70 12.11
CA ALA A 32 34.41 15.78 12.42
C ALA A 32 34.42 15.34 13.88
N THR A 33 34.26 16.31 14.79
CA THR A 33 34.13 16.05 16.23
C THR A 33 32.89 15.19 16.53
N ALA A 34 31.74 15.53 15.95
CA ALA A 34 30.50 14.78 16.16
C ALA A 34 30.58 13.35 15.63
N ALA A 35 31.21 13.16 14.47
CA ALA A 35 31.36 11.84 13.82
C ALA A 35 32.56 11.02 14.32
N GLY A 36 33.41 11.59 15.22
CA GLY A 36 34.59 10.92 15.76
C GLY A 36 35.68 10.64 14.71
N VAL A 37 35.80 11.53 13.72
CA VAL A 37 36.79 11.38 12.61
C VAL A 37 37.68 12.62 12.47
N ASP A 38 38.73 12.52 11.68
CA ASP A 38 39.60 13.65 11.37
C ASP A 38 38.90 14.66 10.43
N ILE A 39 39.17 15.96 10.61
CA ILE A 39 38.58 17.04 9.79
C ILE A 39 38.89 16.84 8.29
N LYS A 40 40.05 16.34 7.92
CA LYS A 40 40.41 16.04 6.53
C LYS A 40 39.50 14.94 5.93
N THR A 41 39.02 14.04 6.78
CA THR A 41 38.07 12.98 6.38
C THR A 41 36.74 13.58 6.00
N VAL A 42 36.19 14.50 6.81
CA VAL A 42 34.96 15.21 6.46
C VAL A 42 35.14 16.05 5.20
N GLY A 43 36.27 16.74 5.07
CA GLY A 43 36.60 17.49 3.84
C GLY A 43 36.60 16.62 2.59
N ARG A 44 37.11 15.38 2.66
CA ARG A 44 37.04 14.41 1.54
C ARG A 44 35.59 14.01 1.23
N TRP A 45 34.75 13.82 2.24
CA TRP A 45 33.33 13.53 2.02
C TRP A 45 32.63 14.68 1.30
N VAL A 46 32.86 15.90 1.75
CA VAL A 46 32.27 17.11 1.14
C VAL A 46 32.72 17.28 -0.32
N ARG A 47 33.99 17.00 -0.62
CA ARG A 47 34.53 17.08 -1.98
C ARG A 47 34.19 15.86 -2.85
N GLY A 48 33.54 14.82 -2.27
CA GLY A 48 33.21 13.59 -3.00
C GLY A 48 34.43 12.71 -3.32
N GLU A 49 35.54 12.93 -2.63
CA GLU A 49 36.80 12.16 -2.83
C GLU A 49 36.74 10.77 -2.16
N SER A 50 35.91 10.62 -1.13
CA SER A 50 35.68 9.35 -0.45
C SER A 50 34.30 9.30 0.20
N LEU A 51 33.77 8.10 0.33
CA LEU A 51 32.56 7.83 1.12
C LEU A 51 32.94 7.53 2.57
N PRO A 52 32.06 7.89 3.54
CA PRO A 52 32.23 7.45 4.93
C PRO A 52 32.01 5.94 5.07
N GLN A 53 32.50 5.35 6.13
CA GLN A 53 32.02 4.06 6.58
C GLN A 53 30.58 4.20 7.10
N ALA A 54 29.77 3.15 6.95
CA ALA A 54 28.33 3.20 7.29
C ALA A 54 28.05 3.68 8.73
N VAL A 55 28.92 3.30 9.68
CA VAL A 55 28.82 3.75 11.09
C VAL A 55 29.01 5.26 11.17
N ASN A 56 30.06 5.81 10.55
CA ASN A 56 30.38 7.24 10.58
C ASN A 56 29.35 8.06 9.81
N ALA A 57 28.78 7.52 8.72
CA ALA A 57 27.70 8.14 7.98
C ALA A 57 26.43 8.31 8.83
N ARG A 58 26.06 7.28 9.62
CA ARG A 58 24.93 7.35 10.55
C ARG A 58 25.15 8.42 11.60
N VAL A 59 26.31 8.39 12.27
CA VAL A 59 26.62 9.38 13.32
C VAL A 59 26.65 10.81 12.76
N ALA A 60 27.19 11.01 11.55
CA ALA A 60 27.19 12.31 10.90
C ALA A 60 25.77 12.78 10.53
N ALA A 61 24.94 11.89 10.02
CA ALA A 61 23.54 12.19 9.69
C ALA A 61 22.71 12.51 10.93
N ASP A 62 22.88 11.75 12.01
CA ASP A 62 22.23 12.00 13.31
C ASP A 62 22.60 13.39 13.84
N ALA A 63 23.88 13.75 13.79
CA ALA A 63 24.36 15.08 14.20
C ALA A 63 23.75 16.22 13.36
N LEU A 64 23.48 15.94 12.08
CA LEU A 64 22.84 16.87 11.15
C LEU A 64 21.30 16.80 11.18
N GLY A 65 20.71 15.92 11.99
CA GLY A 65 19.26 15.74 12.12
C GLY A 65 18.59 15.34 10.82
N CYS A 66 19.14 14.36 10.11
CA CYS A 66 18.57 13.82 8.86
C CYS A 66 18.81 12.32 8.72
N ASP A 67 18.06 11.69 7.82
CA ASP A 67 18.27 10.28 7.47
C ASP A 67 19.62 10.12 6.76
N PRO A 68 20.50 9.16 7.17
CA PRO A 68 21.74 8.88 6.49
C PRO A 68 21.58 8.50 5.01
N GLN A 69 20.43 7.93 4.63
CA GLN A 69 20.10 7.62 3.24
C GLN A 69 19.92 8.88 2.38
N ALA A 70 19.41 9.98 2.97
CA ALA A 70 19.28 11.26 2.27
C ALA A 70 20.64 11.85 1.86
N LEU A 71 21.70 11.55 2.64
CA LEU A 71 23.05 11.98 2.34
C LEU A 71 23.82 10.97 1.51
N TRP A 72 23.73 9.68 1.82
CA TRP A 72 24.53 8.62 1.21
C TRP A 72 23.64 7.44 0.78
N PRO A 73 22.80 7.60 -0.27
CA PRO A 73 21.90 6.55 -0.72
C PRO A 73 22.62 5.24 -1.11
N ASP A 74 23.83 5.36 -1.66
CA ASP A 74 24.63 4.19 -2.07
C ASP A 74 25.17 3.37 -0.88
N LEU A 75 25.35 4.00 0.29
CA LEU A 75 25.78 3.30 1.52
C LEU A 75 24.63 2.69 2.29
N PHE A 76 23.45 3.20 2.10
CA PHE A 76 22.20 2.72 2.73
C PHE A 76 21.20 2.40 1.63
N PRO A 77 21.49 1.42 0.77
CA PRO A 77 20.50 1.01 -0.21
C PRO A 77 19.27 0.52 0.54
N ILE A 78 18.10 1.00 0.15
CA ILE A 78 16.87 0.25 0.43
C ILE A 78 17.18 -1.14 -0.11
N MET A 79 17.06 -2.18 0.75
CA MET A 79 17.31 -3.54 0.32
C MET A 79 16.40 -3.85 -0.87
N ARG A 80 16.94 -3.65 -2.07
CA ARG A 80 16.33 -4.10 -3.31
C ARG A 80 16.81 -5.52 -3.56
N PRO A 81 15.95 -6.49 -3.71
CA PRO A 81 16.33 -7.73 -4.35
C PRO A 81 16.91 -7.41 -5.73
N PRO A 82 18.01 -8.05 -6.15
CA PRO A 82 18.56 -7.83 -7.48
C PRO A 82 17.48 -8.12 -8.55
N GLY A 83 17.17 -7.15 -9.39
CA GLY A 83 16.27 -7.33 -10.53
C GLY A 83 14.85 -6.78 -10.38
N THR A 84 14.43 -6.32 -9.20
CA THR A 84 13.11 -5.70 -9.06
C THR A 84 13.22 -4.17 -9.13
N GLY A 85 12.54 -3.57 -10.09
CA GLY A 85 12.35 -2.12 -10.15
C GLY A 85 11.69 -1.60 -8.87
N THR A 86 11.87 -0.32 -8.53
CA THR A 86 11.09 0.30 -7.45
C THR A 86 9.66 0.35 -7.93
N VAL A 87 8.76 -0.27 -7.17
CA VAL A 87 7.34 -0.09 -7.39
C VAL A 87 6.87 1.12 -6.60
N ALA A 88 6.14 2.02 -7.23
CA ALA A 88 5.53 3.15 -6.55
C ALA A 88 4.16 2.71 -6.02
N VAL A 89 4.03 2.69 -4.70
CA VAL A 89 2.77 2.41 -4.01
C VAL A 89 2.49 3.57 -3.07
N SER A 90 1.33 4.21 -3.22
CA SER A 90 0.88 5.21 -2.25
C SER A 90 0.28 4.50 -1.04
N VAL A 91 0.61 4.97 0.16
CA VAL A 91 0.16 4.36 1.41
C VAL A 91 -0.55 5.38 2.28
N TYR A 92 -1.78 5.08 2.70
CA TYR A 92 -2.45 5.76 3.81
C TYR A 92 -2.14 5.01 5.10
N GLY A 93 -1.90 5.73 6.19
CA GLY A 93 -1.57 5.15 7.50
C GLY A 93 -2.69 4.24 8.04
N SER A 94 -3.93 4.60 7.76
CA SER A 94 -5.10 3.77 8.03
C SER A 94 -6.08 3.81 6.85
N ARG A 95 -6.94 2.79 6.73
CA ARG A 95 -8.04 2.83 5.75
C ARG A 95 -9.02 3.96 6.05
N ALA A 96 -9.19 4.32 7.32
CA ALA A 96 -10.04 5.44 7.73
C ALA A 96 -9.53 6.80 7.22
N ASP A 97 -8.22 6.93 6.96
CA ASP A 97 -7.61 8.16 6.42
C ASP A 97 -7.78 8.30 4.89
N VAL A 98 -8.26 7.26 4.20
CA VAL A 98 -8.51 7.35 2.76
C VAL A 98 -9.70 8.28 2.52
N PRO A 99 -9.51 9.43 1.84
CA PRO A 99 -10.60 10.37 1.59
C PRO A 99 -11.78 9.74 0.84
N VAL A 100 -13.00 10.14 1.19
CA VAL A 100 -14.22 9.64 0.53
C VAL A 100 -14.19 9.88 -0.98
N THR A 101 -13.56 10.98 -1.41
CA THR A 101 -13.37 11.30 -2.84
C THR A 101 -12.59 10.22 -3.58
N VAL A 102 -11.57 9.62 -2.95
CA VAL A 102 -10.78 8.53 -3.53
C VAL A 102 -11.66 7.31 -3.82
N TRP A 103 -12.53 6.93 -2.88
CA TRP A 103 -13.48 5.84 -3.08
C TRP A 103 -14.52 6.15 -4.17
N THR A 104 -15.04 7.39 -4.16
CA THR A 104 -16.03 7.83 -5.15
C THR A 104 -15.44 7.89 -6.56
N GLU A 105 -14.23 8.39 -6.70
CA GLU A 105 -13.50 8.46 -7.97
C GLU A 105 -13.13 7.05 -8.46
N LEU A 106 -12.63 6.18 -7.56
CA LEU A 106 -12.27 4.80 -7.90
C LEU A 106 -13.45 4.08 -8.57
N PHE A 107 -14.58 4.01 -7.90
CA PHE A 107 -15.73 3.25 -8.41
C PHE A 107 -16.53 4.02 -9.46
N GLY A 108 -16.65 5.34 -9.33
CA GLY A 108 -17.38 6.19 -10.27
C GLY A 108 -16.69 6.32 -11.63
N GLY A 109 -15.35 6.25 -11.64
CA GLY A 109 -14.52 6.34 -12.84
C GLY A 109 -14.30 5.02 -13.57
N ALA A 110 -14.76 3.88 -13.03
CA ALA A 110 -14.56 2.57 -13.63
C ALA A 110 -15.16 2.47 -15.04
N LEU A 111 -14.40 1.86 -15.97
CA LEU A 111 -14.77 1.70 -17.37
C LEU A 111 -14.92 0.22 -17.78
N GLU A 112 -14.21 -0.70 -17.13
CA GLU A 112 -14.17 -2.12 -17.49
C GLU A 112 -14.68 -3.02 -16.37
N ALA A 113 -14.12 -2.89 -15.17
CA ALA A 113 -14.44 -3.81 -14.07
C ALA A 113 -14.25 -3.20 -12.69
N ILE A 114 -15.13 -3.61 -11.76
CA ILE A 114 -15.02 -3.36 -10.32
C ILE A 114 -14.99 -4.70 -9.60
N ASP A 115 -13.96 -4.93 -8.78
CA ASP A 115 -13.84 -6.10 -7.91
C ASP A 115 -13.72 -5.66 -6.45
N ILE A 116 -14.56 -6.22 -5.59
CA ILE A 116 -14.55 -5.93 -4.15
C ILE A 116 -14.50 -7.26 -3.38
N LEU A 117 -13.52 -7.38 -2.48
CA LEU A 117 -13.34 -8.53 -1.60
C LEU A 117 -13.19 -8.03 -0.16
N VAL A 118 -14.12 -8.38 0.69
CA VAL A 118 -14.17 -7.92 2.09
C VAL A 118 -14.75 -8.98 3.01
N TYR A 119 -14.49 -8.87 4.32
CA TYR A 119 -15.36 -9.54 5.29
C TYR A 119 -16.71 -8.82 5.37
N GLY A 120 -16.79 -7.64 5.99
CA GLY A 120 -18.05 -6.91 6.20
C GLY A 120 -18.34 -5.85 5.13
N GLY A 121 -17.41 -4.91 4.89
CA GLY A 121 -17.55 -3.86 3.87
C GLY A 121 -18.59 -2.75 4.16
N THR A 122 -19.14 -2.68 5.36
CA THR A 122 -20.22 -1.72 5.73
C THR A 122 -19.81 -0.26 5.49
N PHE A 123 -18.52 0.07 5.65
CA PHE A 123 -17.99 1.43 5.49
C PHE A 123 -18.26 2.01 4.08
N LEU A 124 -18.34 1.17 3.05
CA LEU A 124 -18.66 1.62 1.69
C LEU A 124 -20.08 2.23 1.61
N PHE A 125 -21.01 1.68 2.38
CA PHE A 125 -22.40 2.15 2.39
C PHE A 125 -22.61 3.36 3.32
N ASP A 126 -21.74 3.51 4.32
CA ASP A 126 -21.85 4.60 5.29
C ASP A 126 -21.01 5.81 4.86
N GLY A 127 -19.87 5.56 4.18
CA GLY A 127 -18.92 6.60 3.75
C GLY A 127 -19.10 7.05 2.30
N VAL A 128 -19.42 6.16 1.37
CA VAL A 128 -19.58 6.51 -0.05
C VAL A 128 -21.05 6.80 -0.36
N ALA A 129 -21.33 8.05 -0.68
CA ALA A 129 -22.71 8.48 -0.92
C ALA A 129 -23.39 7.65 -2.01
N ARG A 130 -24.54 7.05 -1.68
CA ARG A 130 -25.35 6.25 -2.60
C ARG A 130 -24.59 5.11 -3.27
N PHE A 131 -23.69 4.44 -2.54
CA PHE A 131 -22.84 3.40 -3.06
C PHE A 131 -23.55 2.32 -3.91
N PRO A 132 -24.74 1.76 -3.55
CA PRO A 132 -25.48 0.84 -4.41
C PRO A 132 -25.85 1.44 -5.77
N LYS A 133 -26.24 2.72 -5.81
CA LYS A 133 -26.54 3.42 -7.08
C LYS A 133 -25.30 3.61 -7.95
N LEU A 134 -24.15 3.81 -7.32
CA LEU A 134 -22.88 3.93 -8.02
C LEU A 134 -22.51 2.61 -8.72
N LEU A 135 -22.72 1.46 -8.05
CA LEU A 135 -22.53 0.14 -8.66
C LEU A 135 -23.53 -0.09 -9.80
N THR A 136 -24.81 0.24 -9.60
CA THR A 136 -25.82 0.12 -10.67
C THR A 136 -25.46 1.00 -11.88
N ALA A 137 -25.09 2.25 -11.66
CA ALA A 137 -24.65 3.12 -12.76
C ALA A 137 -23.39 2.62 -13.47
N ALA A 138 -22.51 1.91 -12.79
CA ALA A 138 -21.37 1.26 -13.42
C ALA A 138 -21.82 0.12 -14.35
N THR A 139 -22.73 -0.76 -13.90
CA THR A 139 -23.25 -1.84 -14.77
C THR A 139 -24.05 -1.30 -15.96
N GLU A 140 -24.79 -0.20 -15.81
CA GLU A 140 -25.48 0.48 -16.93
C GLU A 140 -24.51 0.99 -18.00
N ARG A 141 -23.25 1.30 -17.62
CA ARG A 141 -22.16 1.64 -18.55
C ARG A 141 -21.45 0.43 -19.17
N GLY A 142 -21.82 -0.78 -18.77
CA GLY A 142 -21.19 -2.03 -19.23
C GLY A 142 -20.02 -2.50 -18.36
N VAL A 143 -19.78 -1.89 -17.20
CA VAL A 143 -18.74 -2.31 -16.26
C VAL A 143 -19.16 -3.62 -15.58
N ALA A 144 -18.27 -4.62 -15.58
CA ALA A 144 -18.48 -5.85 -14.82
C ALA A 144 -18.20 -5.62 -13.34
N VAL A 145 -19.18 -5.90 -12.47
CA VAL A 145 -19.05 -5.68 -11.01
C VAL A 145 -19.11 -7.03 -10.28
N ARG A 146 -18.08 -7.34 -9.51
CA ARG A 146 -17.98 -8.53 -8.66
C ARG A 146 -17.78 -8.13 -7.20
N PHE A 147 -18.64 -8.62 -6.33
CA PHE A 147 -18.59 -8.31 -4.90
C PHE A 147 -18.55 -9.60 -4.08
N ILE A 148 -17.48 -9.81 -3.33
CA ILE A 148 -17.32 -10.97 -2.44
C ILE A 148 -17.34 -10.49 -1.00
N ILE A 149 -18.22 -11.09 -0.19
CA ILE A 149 -18.45 -10.75 1.22
C ILE A 149 -18.18 -11.99 2.06
N GLY A 150 -17.69 -11.83 3.29
CA GLY A 150 -17.59 -12.93 4.25
C GLY A 150 -18.95 -13.59 4.48
N ASP A 151 -18.99 -14.91 4.40
CA ASP A 151 -20.17 -15.67 4.82
C ASP A 151 -20.36 -15.49 6.33
N PRO A 152 -21.47 -14.88 6.78
CA PRO A 152 -21.69 -14.57 8.18
C PRO A 152 -21.72 -15.80 9.12
N ASP A 153 -21.94 -16.98 8.55
CA ASP A 153 -22.04 -18.24 9.31
C ASP A 153 -20.75 -19.09 9.22
N SER A 154 -19.70 -18.55 8.56
CA SER A 154 -18.41 -19.24 8.42
C SER A 154 -17.48 -19.08 9.63
N ASP A 155 -16.64 -20.10 9.86
CA ASP A 155 -15.58 -20.05 10.86
C ASP A 155 -14.59 -18.92 10.61
N ALA A 156 -14.32 -18.57 9.33
CA ALA A 156 -13.41 -17.50 8.97
C ALA A 156 -13.91 -16.13 9.46
N VAL A 157 -15.20 -15.86 9.34
CA VAL A 157 -15.82 -14.64 9.86
C VAL A 157 -15.85 -14.64 11.39
N ALA A 158 -16.19 -15.76 12.02
CA ALA A 158 -16.19 -15.89 13.47
C ALA A 158 -14.79 -15.65 14.05
N GLN A 159 -13.77 -16.33 13.51
CA GLN A 159 -12.38 -16.18 13.94
C GLN A 159 -11.87 -14.75 13.75
N ARG A 160 -12.18 -14.10 12.62
CA ARG A 160 -11.78 -12.73 12.38
C ARG A 160 -12.48 -11.76 13.34
N GLY A 161 -13.74 -12.00 13.67
CA GLY A 161 -14.47 -11.23 14.67
C GLY A 161 -13.80 -11.27 16.05
N GLU A 162 -13.34 -12.44 16.49
CA GLU A 162 -12.57 -12.58 17.73
C GLU A 162 -11.20 -11.86 17.66
N GLN A 163 -10.49 -11.96 16.52
CA GLN A 163 -9.21 -11.27 16.32
C GLN A 163 -9.33 -9.74 16.37
N GLU A 164 -10.44 -9.19 15.90
CA GLU A 164 -10.74 -7.74 15.94
C GLU A 164 -11.38 -7.30 17.27
N GLU A 165 -11.55 -8.21 18.24
CA GLU A 165 -12.22 -7.98 19.53
C GLU A 165 -13.67 -7.45 19.38
N ILE A 166 -14.34 -7.78 18.27
CA ILE A 166 -15.74 -7.42 18.00
C ILE A 166 -16.67 -8.62 17.98
N GLY A 167 -16.14 -9.85 18.10
CA GLY A 167 -16.91 -11.09 18.18
C GLY A 167 -17.94 -11.22 17.05
N SER A 168 -19.16 -11.60 17.39
CA SER A 168 -20.26 -11.80 16.45
C SER A 168 -20.71 -10.53 15.70
N ASN A 169 -20.24 -9.35 16.08
CA ASN A 169 -20.56 -8.12 15.35
C ASN A 169 -20.02 -8.13 13.91
N LEU A 170 -18.92 -8.87 13.64
CA LEU A 170 -18.43 -9.01 12.27
C LEU A 170 -19.45 -9.74 11.38
N ALA A 171 -20.00 -10.86 11.86
CA ALA A 171 -21.09 -11.56 11.17
C ALA A 171 -22.32 -10.66 10.97
N GLY A 172 -22.65 -9.81 11.95
CA GLY A 172 -23.69 -8.79 11.83
C GLY A 172 -23.40 -7.78 10.70
N ARG A 173 -22.14 -7.32 10.57
CA ARG A 173 -21.72 -6.44 9.46
C ARG A 173 -21.83 -7.13 8.10
N CYS A 174 -21.46 -8.42 7.99
CA CYS A 174 -21.64 -9.20 6.78
C CYS A 174 -23.13 -9.26 6.37
N ARG A 175 -24.03 -9.61 7.30
CA ARG A 175 -25.47 -9.65 7.06
C ARG A 175 -26.03 -8.29 6.64
N MET A 176 -25.57 -7.21 7.28
CA MET A 176 -25.99 -5.84 6.92
C MET A 176 -25.59 -5.49 5.48
N THR A 177 -24.37 -5.82 5.07
CA THR A 177 -23.89 -5.58 3.70
C THR A 177 -24.69 -6.40 2.68
N LEU A 178 -24.95 -7.68 2.96
CA LEU A 178 -25.79 -8.53 2.12
C LEU A 178 -27.19 -7.94 1.97
N ALA A 179 -27.83 -7.51 3.07
CA ALA A 179 -29.15 -6.88 3.04
C ALA A 179 -29.18 -5.59 2.21
N ARG A 180 -28.10 -4.78 2.25
CA ARG A 180 -27.99 -3.55 1.44
C ARG A 180 -27.75 -3.82 -0.05
N LEU A 181 -27.15 -4.96 -0.40
CA LEU A 181 -26.92 -5.38 -1.79
C LEU A 181 -28.09 -6.17 -2.38
N GLN A 182 -28.94 -6.79 -1.56
CA GLN A 182 -30.08 -7.59 -2.00
C GLN A 182 -30.97 -6.88 -3.04
N PRO A 183 -31.34 -5.59 -2.89
CA PRO A 183 -32.18 -4.89 -3.87
C PRO A 183 -31.57 -4.75 -5.27
N ILE A 184 -30.26 -4.91 -5.41
CA ILE A 184 -29.55 -4.77 -6.68
C ILE A 184 -28.94 -6.10 -7.16
N SER A 185 -29.11 -7.21 -6.43
CA SER A 185 -28.48 -8.50 -6.70
C SER A 185 -28.89 -9.16 -8.02
N GLY A 186 -30.04 -8.76 -8.60
CA GLY A 186 -30.54 -9.25 -9.89
C GLY A 186 -30.13 -8.42 -11.11
N ILE A 187 -29.32 -7.39 -10.93
CA ILE A 187 -28.92 -6.50 -12.03
C ILE A 187 -27.87 -7.20 -12.89
N ALA A 188 -28.09 -7.21 -14.20
CA ALA A 188 -27.13 -7.76 -15.16
C ALA A 188 -25.77 -7.05 -15.05
N GLY A 189 -24.67 -7.80 -15.05
CA GLY A 189 -23.31 -7.26 -14.87
C GLY A 189 -22.87 -7.09 -13.41
N LEU A 190 -23.75 -7.36 -12.42
CA LEU A 190 -23.41 -7.40 -11.00
C LEU A 190 -23.49 -8.84 -10.48
N GLU A 191 -22.38 -9.37 -10.02
CA GLU A 191 -22.32 -10.67 -9.33
C GLU A 191 -21.91 -10.49 -7.87
N ILE A 192 -22.69 -11.09 -6.96
CA ILE A 192 -22.44 -11.05 -5.52
C ILE A 192 -22.25 -12.49 -5.02
N ARG A 193 -21.16 -12.71 -4.29
CA ARG A 193 -20.83 -14.02 -3.71
C ARG A 193 -20.46 -13.89 -2.24
N THR A 194 -20.56 -14.99 -1.49
CA THR A 194 -20.05 -15.12 -0.13
C THR A 194 -18.84 -16.06 -0.10
N HIS A 195 -17.87 -15.77 0.79
CA HIS A 195 -16.69 -16.61 0.99
C HIS A 195 -16.54 -17.06 2.45
N ALA A 196 -15.97 -18.24 2.64
CA ALA A 196 -15.56 -18.78 3.94
C ALA A 196 -14.02 -18.86 4.08
N THR A 197 -13.31 -18.09 3.27
CA THR A 197 -11.83 -18.09 3.22
C THR A 197 -11.26 -17.10 4.22
N PRO A 198 -10.25 -17.46 5.04
CA PRO A 198 -9.49 -16.50 5.82
C PRO A 198 -8.81 -15.48 4.90
N LEU A 199 -9.16 -14.20 5.05
CA LEU A 199 -8.55 -13.12 4.28
C LEU A 199 -7.40 -12.48 5.05
N TYR A 200 -6.31 -12.21 4.35
CA TYR A 200 -5.17 -11.42 4.84
C TYR A 200 -5.23 -9.96 4.38
N THR A 201 -6.09 -9.67 3.43
CA THR A 201 -6.32 -8.32 2.91
C THR A 201 -7.73 -8.17 2.37
N SER A 202 -8.36 -7.01 2.56
CA SER A 202 -9.50 -6.59 1.77
C SER A 202 -9.01 -5.92 0.50
N MET A 203 -9.75 -6.07 -0.60
CA MET A 203 -9.37 -5.52 -1.91
C MET A 203 -10.51 -4.76 -2.54
N PHE A 204 -10.17 -3.63 -3.16
CA PHE A 204 -11.09 -2.73 -3.83
C PHE A 204 -10.42 -2.32 -5.15
N ARG A 205 -10.85 -2.91 -6.24
CA ARG A 205 -10.27 -2.67 -7.57
C ARG A 205 -11.28 -1.98 -8.47
N ALA A 206 -10.81 -1.01 -9.24
CA ALA A 206 -11.48 -0.54 -10.45
C ALA A 206 -10.43 -0.44 -11.57
N ASP A 207 -10.65 -1.16 -12.64
CA ASP A 207 -9.76 -1.25 -13.79
C ASP A 207 -8.32 -1.57 -13.38
N ASP A 208 -7.39 -0.63 -13.59
CA ASP A 208 -5.96 -0.76 -13.30
C ASP A 208 -5.54 -0.22 -11.93
N THR A 209 -6.48 0.26 -11.13
CA THR A 209 -6.21 0.75 -9.77
C THR A 209 -6.82 -0.18 -8.74
N LEU A 210 -6.01 -0.57 -7.76
CA LEU A 210 -6.40 -1.43 -6.66
C LEU A 210 -6.03 -0.76 -5.33
N ILE A 211 -6.96 -0.77 -4.37
CA ILE A 211 -6.69 -0.44 -2.97
C ILE A 211 -6.69 -1.74 -2.18
N ALA A 212 -5.53 -2.09 -1.62
CA ALA A 212 -5.36 -3.21 -0.71
C ALA A 212 -5.35 -2.72 0.73
N ASN A 213 -6.12 -3.37 1.60
CA ASN A 213 -6.14 -3.07 3.04
C ASN A 213 -5.73 -4.34 3.80
N PRO A 214 -4.43 -4.53 4.10
CA PRO A 214 -3.93 -5.67 4.84
C PRO A 214 -4.59 -5.79 6.20
N HIS A 215 -4.81 -7.03 6.66
CA HIS A 215 -5.40 -7.30 7.95
C HIS A 215 -4.30 -7.62 8.96
N LEU A 216 -3.92 -6.65 9.78
CA LEU A 216 -3.00 -6.87 10.89
C LEU A 216 -3.73 -7.61 12.02
N TYR A 217 -3.02 -8.52 12.68
CA TYR A 217 -3.59 -9.28 13.80
C TYR A 217 -3.92 -8.35 14.97
N GLY A 218 -5.10 -8.48 15.54
CA GLY A 218 -5.54 -7.71 16.72
C GLY A 218 -5.98 -6.27 16.40
N ALA A 219 -6.04 -5.86 15.12
CA ALA A 219 -6.47 -4.53 14.75
C ALA A 219 -7.70 -4.55 13.83
N PRO A 220 -8.69 -3.66 14.04
CA PRO A 220 -9.81 -3.48 13.13
C PRO A 220 -9.32 -3.06 11.73
N ALA A 221 -10.00 -3.50 10.68
CA ALA A 221 -9.61 -3.19 9.31
C ALA A 221 -9.57 -1.68 9.02
N SER A 222 -10.34 -0.84 9.76
CA SER A 222 -10.31 0.62 9.66
C SER A 222 -8.96 1.22 10.01
N ASP A 223 -8.27 0.62 10.97
CA ASP A 223 -7.04 1.15 11.58
C ASP A 223 -5.78 0.62 10.86
N ASN A 224 -5.97 -0.34 9.97
CA ASN A 224 -4.89 -0.93 9.17
C ASN A 224 -4.59 -0.08 7.93
N PRO A 225 -3.33 -0.09 7.44
CA PRO A 225 -2.93 0.72 6.29
C PRO A 225 -3.74 0.38 5.03
N ALA A 226 -3.85 1.35 4.13
CA ALA A 226 -4.40 1.13 2.79
C ALA A 226 -3.35 1.47 1.74
N LEU A 227 -3.08 0.52 0.85
CA LEU A 227 -2.10 0.63 -0.21
C LEU A 227 -2.83 0.87 -1.54
N VAL A 228 -2.54 1.97 -2.21
CA VAL A 228 -3.03 2.24 -3.57
C VAL A 228 -1.99 1.73 -4.56
N ILE A 229 -2.35 0.70 -5.29
CA ILE A 229 -1.49 -0.03 -6.23
C ILE A 229 -2.05 0.21 -7.64
N ARG A 230 -1.24 0.82 -8.50
CA ARG A 230 -1.58 0.98 -9.93
C ARG A 230 -0.84 -0.06 -10.75
N ARG A 231 -1.49 -0.63 -11.75
CA ARG A 231 -0.89 -1.67 -12.59
C ARG A 231 0.38 -1.19 -13.28
N ASP A 232 0.40 0.04 -13.79
CA ASP A 232 1.57 0.59 -14.47
C ASP A 232 2.76 0.87 -13.54
N ASP A 233 2.48 1.23 -12.28
CA ASP A 233 3.51 1.57 -11.29
C ASP A 233 4.07 0.33 -10.57
N ALA A 234 3.25 -0.72 -10.40
CA ALA A 234 3.56 -1.94 -9.66
C ALA A 234 2.88 -3.18 -10.28
N PRO A 235 3.22 -3.57 -11.53
CA PRO A 235 2.49 -4.59 -12.27
C PRO A 235 2.47 -5.96 -11.58
N GLU A 236 3.59 -6.43 -11.06
CA GLU A 236 3.66 -7.73 -10.39
C GLU A 236 2.77 -7.74 -9.12
N LEU A 237 2.89 -6.71 -8.29
CA LEU A 237 2.11 -6.59 -7.06
C LEU A 237 0.60 -6.50 -7.37
N TRP A 238 0.24 -5.77 -8.42
CA TRP A 238 -1.14 -5.66 -8.89
C TRP A 238 -1.67 -7.03 -9.35
N HIS A 239 -0.90 -7.76 -10.17
CA HIS A 239 -1.29 -9.09 -10.66
C HIS A 239 -1.39 -10.12 -9.54
N ASP A 240 -0.50 -10.08 -8.54
CA ASP A 240 -0.56 -10.98 -7.38
C ASP A 240 -1.84 -10.79 -6.57
N HIS A 241 -2.26 -9.54 -6.35
CA HIS A 241 -3.52 -9.23 -5.68
C HIS A 241 -4.72 -9.68 -6.52
N GLN A 242 -4.69 -9.41 -7.84
CA GLN A 242 -5.76 -9.86 -8.73
C GLN A 242 -5.86 -11.39 -8.76
N ALA A 243 -4.73 -12.09 -8.83
CA ALA A 243 -4.72 -13.55 -8.76
C ALA A 243 -5.24 -14.08 -7.41
N ALA A 244 -4.99 -13.38 -6.30
CA ALA A 244 -5.56 -13.72 -5.00
C ALA A 244 -7.09 -13.54 -4.99
N PHE A 245 -7.59 -12.44 -5.57
CA PHE A 245 -9.03 -12.23 -5.76
C PHE A 245 -9.68 -13.37 -6.55
N GLU A 246 -9.10 -13.76 -7.69
CA GLU A 246 -9.62 -14.84 -8.53
C GLU A 246 -9.67 -16.19 -7.78
N ARG A 247 -8.66 -16.49 -6.95
CA ARG A 247 -8.67 -17.71 -6.13
C ARG A 247 -9.84 -17.72 -5.14
N VAL A 248 -10.13 -16.61 -4.49
CA VAL A 248 -11.29 -16.49 -3.59
C VAL A 248 -12.60 -16.53 -4.39
N TRP A 249 -12.66 -15.82 -5.53
CA TRP A 249 -13.83 -15.80 -6.40
C TRP A 249 -14.26 -17.19 -6.84
N ASN A 250 -13.30 -18.03 -7.22
CA ASN A 250 -13.55 -19.38 -7.70
C ASN A 250 -14.07 -20.35 -6.62
N THR A 251 -13.86 -20.03 -5.35
CA THR A 251 -14.37 -20.81 -4.19
C THR A 251 -15.60 -20.20 -3.55
N ALA A 252 -15.92 -18.96 -3.89
CA ALA A 252 -17.06 -18.23 -3.33
C ALA A 252 -18.39 -18.68 -3.93
N HIS A 253 -19.45 -18.64 -3.13
CA HIS A 253 -20.79 -19.08 -3.51
C HIS A 253 -21.70 -17.90 -3.85
N PRO A 254 -22.45 -17.95 -4.97
CA PRO A 254 -23.45 -16.93 -5.27
C PRO A 254 -24.46 -16.77 -4.13
N ILE A 255 -24.84 -15.53 -3.83
CA ILE A 255 -25.97 -15.30 -2.89
C ILE A 255 -27.28 -15.77 -3.51
N ARG A 256 -28.21 -16.24 -2.68
CA ARG A 256 -29.55 -16.56 -3.15
C ARG A 256 -30.29 -15.28 -3.52
N THR A 257 -30.67 -15.14 -4.77
CA THR A 257 -31.62 -14.10 -5.18
C THR A 257 -33.00 -14.60 -4.75
N GLU A 258 -33.58 -13.99 -3.72
CA GLU A 258 -35.00 -14.23 -3.44
C GLU A 258 -35.81 -13.59 -4.58
N ILE A 259 -36.53 -14.41 -5.35
CA ILE A 259 -37.42 -14.02 -6.43
C ILE A 259 -38.74 -13.52 -5.84
#